data_4c76ad462c991742156ca582b3e8db0e
#
_entry.id   4c76ad462c991742156ca582b3e8db0e
#
_cell.length_a   1.000
_cell.length_b   1.000
_cell.length_c   1.000
_cell.angle_alpha   90.00
_cell.angle_beta   90.00
_cell.angle_gamma   90.00
#
_symmetry.space_group_name_H-M   'P 1'
#
loop_
_entity.id
_entity.type
_entity.pdbx_description
1 polymer ?
#
loop_
_entity_poly.entity_id
_entity_poly.type
_entity_poly.pdbx_seq_one_letter_code
_entity_poly.pdbx_strand_id
1 'polypeptide(L)'
;MVVSFMICGMVSSESLGDTDLRVAIQKGLHRIESGATRYPTNRDCFSCHHQAMAVLTLTVAQSHGYEVCAEVIQKQVEFTRQWLGSRIEQMKKGKGLPGRSVTAGYALLCLSRNQSSPDEISDALITFLRARQKQGHWVASANRPPFESSAFTATALAIDGLQQYSQSVLLAPSRTIVEKGLTSKMVRQATAWLMTTFPKDNEDRTFRLWGLHAAGLSSDALKIYRDDLLQQQLENGGFAQREGMSADAYATGQALATLAMTGYPVRETSFKRGIRFLLDTQDKSGAWIVITRSRPVQTFFDNGDPGNKSQFISFVATSWATLALILSEELP
;
A
#
# COMPACT_ATOMS: atom_id res chain seq x y z
N MET A 1 -48.61 44.07 18.61
CA MET A 1 -47.80 42.98 19.19
C MET A 1 -47.43 42.09 18.05
N VAL A 2 -46.20 42.31 17.46
CA VAL A 2 -45.72 41.61 16.29
C VAL A 2 -44.76 40.56 16.81
N VAL A 3 -45.08 39.28 16.62
CA VAL A 3 -44.22 38.15 16.98
C VAL A 3 -43.34 37.86 15.78
N SER A 4 -42.04 38.16 15.93
CA SER A 4 -41.01 37.86 14.94
C SER A 4 -40.55 36.40 15.12
N PHE A 5 -40.82 35.53 14.13
CA PHE A 5 -40.28 34.18 14.08
C PHE A 5 -38.83 34.24 13.55
N MET A 6 -37.86 33.96 14.41
CA MET A 6 -36.52 33.65 14.02
C MET A 6 -36.50 32.25 13.40
N ILE A 7 -36.30 32.18 12.10
CA ILE A 7 -35.96 30.91 11.41
C ILE A 7 -34.50 30.64 11.67
N CYS A 8 -34.25 29.70 12.57
CA CYS A 8 -32.90 29.11 12.75
C CYS A 8 -32.58 28.24 11.51
N GLY A 9 -31.76 28.78 10.63
CA GLY A 9 -31.26 28.01 9.50
C GLY A 9 -30.40 26.85 10.00
N MET A 10 -30.92 25.61 9.93
CA MET A 10 -30.11 24.42 10.01
C MET A 10 -29.19 24.39 8.80
N VAL A 11 -27.92 24.60 9.03
CA VAL A 11 -26.86 24.23 8.06
C VAL A 11 -26.90 22.71 7.96
N SER A 12 -27.54 22.20 6.92
CA SER A 12 -27.49 20.79 6.57
C SER A 12 -26.02 20.47 6.31
N SER A 13 -25.44 19.55 7.09
CA SER A 13 -24.20 18.89 6.75
C SER A 13 -24.44 18.18 5.41
N GLU A 14 -23.92 18.74 4.33
CA GLU A 14 -23.92 18.06 3.03
C GLU A 14 -23.22 16.70 3.23
N SER A 15 -23.98 15.63 3.13
CA SER A 15 -23.44 14.30 2.93
C SER A 15 -22.59 14.37 1.68
N LEU A 16 -21.32 13.95 1.77
CA LEU A 16 -20.50 13.66 0.59
C LEU A 16 -21.39 12.82 -0.33
N GLY A 17 -21.74 13.36 -1.51
CA GLY A 17 -22.65 12.66 -2.40
C GLY A 17 -22.02 11.33 -2.81
N ASP A 18 -22.66 10.21 -2.51
CA ASP A 18 -22.19 8.86 -2.88
C ASP A 18 -21.81 8.78 -4.36
N THR A 19 -22.48 9.59 -5.19
CA THR A 19 -22.20 9.71 -6.63
C THR A 19 -20.79 10.29 -6.91
N ASP A 20 -20.36 11.33 -6.19
CA ASP A 20 -19.06 11.96 -6.41
C ASP A 20 -17.92 11.03 -5.98
N LEU A 21 -18.11 10.30 -4.88
CA LEU A 21 -17.15 9.30 -4.39
C LEU A 21 -16.97 8.19 -5.41
N ARG A 22 -18.04 7.58 -5.91
CA ARG A 22 -18.00 6.51 -6.91
C ARG A 22 -17.37 6.97 -8.23
N VAL A 23 -17.68 8.17 -8.67
CA VAL A 23 -17.05 8.77 -9.88
C VAL A 23 -15.55 8.95 -9.68
N ALA A 24 -15.11 9.42 -8.53
CA ALA A 24 -13.69 9.60 -8.23
C ALA A 24 -12.95 8.24 -8.19
N ILE A 25 -13.54 7.23 -7.56
CA ILE A 25 -13.01 5.86 -7.53
C ILE A 25 -12.86 5.32 -8.95
N GLN A 26 -13.92 5.40 -9.77
CA GLN A 26 -13.91 4.84 -11.14
C GLN A 26 -12.84 5.51 -12.01
N LYS A 27 -12.66 6.83 -11.90
CA LYS A 27 -11.59 7.55 -12.59
C LYS A 27 -10.21 7.07 -12.14
N GLY A 28 -10.01 6.89 -10.84
CA GLY A 28 -8.75 6.36 -10.27
C GLY A 28 -8.45 4.95 -10.77
N LEU A 29 -9.43 4.05 -10.76
CA LEU A 29 -9.31 2.67 -11.25
C LEU A 29 -8.90 2.65 -12.73
N HIS A 30 -9.57 3.44 -13.57
CA HIS A 30 -9.21 3.54 -15.00
C HIS A 30 -7.75 4.01 -15.20
N ARG A 31 -7.26 4.96 -14.37
CA ARG A 31 -5.85 5.39 -14.43
C ARG A 31 -4.89 4.27 -14.05
N ILE A 32 -5.21 3.51 -13.01
CA ILE A 32 -4.40 2.39 -12.53
C ILE A 32 -4.33 1.29 -13.60
N GLU A 33 -5.45 0.89 -14.18
CA GLU A 33 -5.50 -0.10 -15.26
C GLU A 33 -4.68 0.33 -16.46
N SER A 34 -4.86 1.58 -16.88
CA SER A 34 -4.16 2.15 -18.04
C SER A 34 -2.64 2.18 -17.83
N GLY A 35 -2.16 2.67 -16.68
CA GLY A 35 -0.73 2.74 -16.38
C GLY A 35 -0.09 1.37 -16.20
N ALA A 36 -0.79 0.46 -15.50
CA ALA A 36 -0.35 -0.92 -15.33
C ALA A 36 -0.20 -1.66 -16.67
N THR A 37 -1.16 -1.47 -17.58
CA THR A 37 -1.13 -2.08 -18.91
C THR A 37 0.04 -1.58 -19.76
N ARG A 38 0.38 -0.30 -19.66
CA ARG A 38 1.48 0.30 -20.46
C ARG A 38 2.87 -0.02 -19.92
N TYR A 39 3.02 -0.26 -18.63
CA TYR A 39 4.36 -0.45 -18.05
C TYR A 39 5.16 -1.58 -18.71
N PRO A 40 4.61 -2.80 -18.94
CA PRO A 40 5.34 -3.89 -19.58
C PRO A 40 5.76 -3.62 -21.03
N THR A 41 5.15 -2.64 -21.70
CA THR A 41 5.58 -2.25 -23.06
C THR A 41 6.82 -1.35 -23.06
N ASN A 42 7.13 -0.74 -21.91
CA ASN A 42 8.25 0.17 -21.73
C ASN A 42 9.41 -0.43 -20.94
N ARG A 43 9.14 -1.47 -20.14
CA ARG A 43 10.11 -2.11 -19.24
C ARG A 43 9.83 -3.60 -19.10
N ASP A 44 10.89 -4.37 -18.95
CA ASP A 44 10.91 -5.82 -18.77
C ASP A 44 11.13 -6.25 -17.32
N CYS A 45 11.23 -5.30 -16.37
CA CYS A 45 11.48 -5.57 -14.96
C CYS A 45 10.24 -5.34 -14.11
N PHE A 46 10.06 -6.20 -13.10
CA PHE A 46 9.07 -5.98 -12.06
C PHE A 46 9.26 -4.60 -11.40
N SER A 47 8.17 -3.92 -11.18
CA SER A 47 8.14 -2.69 -10.40
C SER A 47 7.13 -2.79 -9.25
N CYS A 48 7.53 -2.31 -8.09
CA CYS A 48 6.65 -2.25 -6.92
C CYS A 48 5.42 -1.38 -7.18
N HIS A 49 5.56 -0.33 -7.97
CA HIS A 49 4.48 0.62 -8.25
C HIS A 49 3.45 0.09 -9.26
N HIS A 50 3.83 -0.32 -10.47
CA HIS A 50 2.86 -0.66 -11.53
C HIS A 50 2.31 -2.10 -11.45
N GLN A 51 3.02 -3.02 -10.81
CA GLN A 51 2.52 -4.37 -10.57
C GLN A 51 1.87 -4.49 -9.18
N ALA A 52 2.65 -4.34 -8.10
CA ALA A 52 2.13 -4.66 -6.77
C ALA A 52 1.01 -3.71 -6.32
N MET A 53 1.18 -2.39 -6.50
CA MET A 53 0.15 -1.44 -6.09
C MET A 53 -1.10 -1.50 -6.97
N ALA A 54 -0.94 -1.75 -8.28
CA ALA A 54 -2.08 -1.97 -9.16
C ALA A 54 -2.87 -3.21 -8.75
N VAL A 55 -2.21 -4.37 -8.58
CA VAL A 55 -2.88 -5.60 -8.16
C VAL A 55 -3.57 -5.42 -6.81
N LEU A 56 -2.91 -4.80 -5.82
CA LEU A 56 -3.53 -4.52 -4.52
C LEU A 56 -4.82 -3.72 -4.67
N THR A 57 -4.78 -2.59 -5.39
CA THR A 57 -5.94 -1.69 -5.47
C THR A 57 -7.06 -2.31 -6.31
N LEU A 58 -6.74 -2.92 -7.46
CA LEU A 58 -7.73 -3.51 -8.34
C LEU A 58 -8.41 -4.75 -7.71
N THR A 59 -7.68 -5.59 -6.98
CA THR A 59 -8.29 -6.74 -6.28
C THR A 59 -9.20 -6.32 -5.14
N VAL A 60 -8.86 -5.26 -4.40
CA VAL A 60 -9.75 -4.70 -3.37
C VAL A 60 -10.97 -4.07 -4.02
N ALA A 61 -10.82 -3.32 -5.12
CA ALA A 61 -11.94 -2.76 -5.87
C ALA A 61 -12.93 -3.84 -6.32
N GLN A 62 -12.40 -4.94 -6.87
CA GLN A 62 -13.22 -6.08 -7.28
C GLN A 62 -14.01 -6.69 -6.10
N SER A 63 -13.39 -6.84 -4.93
CA SER A 63 -14.07 -7.36 -3.73
C SER A 63 -15.13 -6.41 -3.17
N HIS A 64 -15.08 -5.11 -3.52
CA HIS A 64 -16.08 -4.09 -3.17
C HIS A 64 -17.13 -3.87 -4.30
N GLY A 65 -17.15 -4.74 -5.29
CA GLY A 65 -18.17 -4.71 -6.36
C GLY A 65 -17.92 -3.69 -7.48
N TYR A 66 -16.70 -3.14 -7.55
CA TYR A 66 -16.32 -2.29 -8.69
C TYR A 66 -15.98 -3.14 -9.92
N GLU A 67 -16.40 -2.66 -11.08
CA GLU A 67 -15.97 -3.24 -12.34
C GLU A 67 -14.50 -2.89 -12.60
N VAL A 68 -13.68 -3.94 -12.66
CA VAL A 68 -12.27 -3.86 -13.01
C VAL A 68 -11.93 -4.93 -14.03
N CYS A 69 -10.99 -4.64 -14.91
CA CYS A 69 -10.55 -5.59 -15.93
C CYS A 69 -9.69 -6.70 -15.29
N ALA A 70 -10.28 -7.87 -15.04
CA ALA A 70 -9.59 -9.00 -14.45
C ALA A 70 -8.35 -9.44 -15.25
N GLU A 71 -8.36 -9.26 -16.58
CA GLU A 71 -7.21 -9.54 -17.44
C GLU A 71 -6.02 -8.64 -17.14
N VAL A 72 -6.25 -7.37 -16.75
CA VAL A 72 -5.18 -6.46 -16.32
C VAL A 72 -4.51 -7.00 -15.06
N ILE A 73 -5.29 -7.42 -14.06
CA ILE A 73 -4.75 -8.01 -12.83
C ILE A 73 -3.89 -9.24 -13.17
N GLN A 74 -4.46 -10.15 -13.97
CA GLN A 74 -3.79 -11.40 -14.34
C GLN A 74 -2.47 -11.14 -15.10
N LYS A 75 -2.44 -10.19 -16.02
CA LYS A 75 -1.24 -9.82 -16.77
C LYS A 75 -0.14 -9.25 -15.85
N GLN A 76 -0.50 -8.44 -14.83
CA GLN A 76 0.50 -7.91 -13.89
C GLN A 76 1.09 -9.02 -13.01
N VAL A 77 0.27 -9.98 -12.59
CA VAL A 77 0.72 -11.15 -11.81
C VAL A 77 1.63 -12.03 -12.67
N GLU A 78 1.24 -12.32 -13.91
CA GLU A 78 2.04 -13.14 -14.83
C GLU A 78 3.38 -12.47 -15.17
N PHE A 79 3.38 -11.18 -15.47
CA PHE A 79 4.60 -10.41 -15.68
C PHE A 79 5.54 -10.47 -14.45
N THR A 80 4.97 -10.35 -13.25
CA THR A 80 5.72 -10.49 -11.99
C THR A 80 6.34 -11.90 -11.88
N ARG A 81 5.57 -12.93 -12.17
CA ARG A 81 6.01 -14.33 -12.12
C ARG A 81 7.12 -14.63 -13.13
N GLN A 82 6.97 -14.17 -14.36
CA GLN A 82 7.98 -14.34 -15.41
C GLN A 82 9.32 -13.70 -15.02
N TRP A 83 9.26 -12.46 -14.51
CA TRP A 83 10.46 -11.76 -14.07
C TRP A 83 11.16 -12.45 -12.88
N LEU A 84 10.40 -12.95 -11.92
CA LEU A 84 10.91 -13.68 -10.76
C LEU A 84 11.42 -15.07 -11.13
N GLY A 85 10.74 -15.76 -12.03
CA GLY A 85 11.08 -17.12 -12.46
C GLY A 85 12.54 -17.24 -12.95
N SER A 86 13.02 -16.25 -13.68
CA SER A 86 14.41 -16.21 -14.14
C SER A 86 15.45 -15.99 -13.00
N ARG A 87 15.02 -15.77 -11.76
CA ARG A 87 15.83 -15.39 -10.59
C ARG A 87 15.76 -16.36 -9.42
N ILE A 88 15.01 -17.45 -9.53
CA ILE A 88 14.74 -18.40 -8.44
C ILE A 88 16.06 -18.86 -7.79
N GLU A 89 17.02 -19.33 -8.56
CA GLU A 89 18.30 -19.82 -8.04
C GLU A 89 19.15 -18.74 -7.35
N GLN A 90 19.01 -17.51 -7.78
CA GLN A 90 19.67 -16.37 -7.14
C GLN A 90 18.97 -15.99 -5.84
N MET A 91 17.64 -15.99 -5.84
CA MET A 91 16.82 -15.69 -4.66
C MET A 91 17.08 -16.72 -3.55
N LYS A 92 17.16 -18.01 -3.86
CA LYS A 92 17.53 -19.08 -2.91
C LYS A 92 18.91 -18.84 -2.25
N LYS A 93 19.81 -18.12 -2.92
CA LYS A 93 21.11 -17.70 -2.40
C LYS A 93 21.09 -16.32 -1.70
N GLY A 94 19.91 -15.75 -1.50
CA GLY A 94 19.75 -14.40 -0.92
C GLY A 94 20.24 -13.26 -1.83
N LYS A 95 20.26 -13.44 -3.16
CA LYS A 95 20.78 -12.50 -4.17
C LYS A 95 19.77 -12.30 -5.31
N GLY A 96 20.09 -11.47 -6.28
CA GLY A 96 19.37 -11.37 -7.57
C GLY A 96 18.16 -10.43 -7.60
N LEU A 97 17.76 -9.80 -6.49
CA LEU A 97 16.67 -8.83 -6.48
C LEU A 97 17.20 -7.39 -6.32
N PRO A 98 17.09 -6.54 -7.34
CA PRO A 98 17.23 -5.08 -7.19
C PRO A 98 16.22 -4.59 -6.15
N GLY A 99 16.59 -3.62 -5.28
CA GLY A 99 15.70 -3.18 -4.18
C GLY A 99 15.58 -4.17 -3.01
N ARG A 100 16.16 -5.38 -3.17
CA ARG A 100 16.29 -6.40 -2.11
C ARG A 100 14.96 -6.71 -1.40
N SER A 101 14.91 -6.49 -0.06
CA SER A 101 13.76 -6.87 0.78
C SER A 101 12.47 -6.13 0.42
N VAL A 102 12.57 -4.87 -0.01
CA VAL A 102 11.41 -4.10 -0.48
C VAL A 102 10.80 -4.75 -1.72
N THR A 103 11.64 -5.09 -2.71
CA THR A 103 11.17 -5.76 -3.93
C THR A 103 10.59 -7.14 -3.63
N ALA A 104 11.22 -7.93 -2.75
CA ALA A 104 10.68 -9.23 -2.35
C ALA A 104 9.33 -9.10 -1.64
N GLY A 105 9.17 -8.12 -0.76
CA GLY A 105 7.93 -7.87 -0.05
C GLY A 105 6.79 -7.43 -0.98
N TYR A 106 7.03 -6.48 -1.88
CA TYR A 106 6.03 -6.09 -2.88
C TYR A 106 5.69 -7.21 -3.87
N ALA A 107 6.67 -8.05 -4.23
CA ALA A 107 6.40 -9.21 -5.08
C ALA A 107 5.48 -10.22 -4.37
N LEU A 108 5.73 -10.52 -3.09
CA LEU A 108 4.83 -11.36 -2.29
C LEU A 108 3.45 -10.73 -2.13
N LEU A 109 3.37 -9.41 -1.91
CA LEU A 109 2.10 -8.68 -1.86
C LEU A 109 1.32 -8.86 -3.18
N CYS A 110 1.97 -8.65 -4.33
CA CYS A 110 1.34 -8.85 -5.65
C CYS A 110 0.77 -10.26 -5.81
N LEU A 111 1.57 -11.29 -5.50
CA LEU A 111 1.16 -12.68 -5.63
C LEU A 111 0.05 -13.06 -4.64
N SER A 112 0.13 -12.64 -3.38
CA SER A 112 -0.85 -12.98 -2.35
C SER A 112 -2.21 -12.33 -2.57
N ARG A 113 -2.24 -11.08 -3.05
CA ARG A 113 -3.51 -10.39 -3.33
C ARG A 113 -4.29 -10.99 -4.50
N ASN A 114 -3.62 -11.64 -5.44
CA ASN A 114 -4.27 -12.45 -6.48
C ASN A 114 -4.53 -13.90 -6.02
N GLN A 115 -4.48 -14.20 -4.74
CA GLN A 115 -4.73 -15.52 -4.17
C GLN A 115 -3.85 -16.63 -4.80
N SER A 116 -2.67 -16.30 -5.29
CA SER A 116 -1.73 -17.26 -5.86
C SER A 116 -1.34 -18.30 -4.82
N SER A 117 -1.53 -19.57 -5.14
CA SER A 117 -1.09 -20.67 -4.29
C SER A 117 0.43 -20.66 -4.10
N PRO A 118 0.93 -21.14 -2.94
CA PRO A 118 2.38 -21.31 -2.72
C PRO A 118 3.01 -22.17 -3.81
N ASP A 119 4.16 -21.72 -4.30
CA ASP A 119 4.93 -22.38 -5.34
C ASP A 119 6.44 -22.11 -5.20
N GLU A 120 7.23 -22.53 -6.17
CA GLU A 120 8.68 -22.36 -6.14
C GLU A 120 9.11 -20.89 -6.11
N ILE A 121 8.35 -19.98 -6.75
CA ILE A 121 8.64 -18.53 -6.75
C ILE A 121 8.43 -17.94 -5.36
N SER A 122 7.27 -18.20 -4.75
CA SER A 122 6.96 -17.75 -3.39
C SER A 122 7.94 -18.34 -2.36
N ASP A 123 8.35 -19.60 -2.52
CA ASP A 123 9.33 -20.27 -1.66
C ASP A 123 10.72 -19.63 -1.79
N ALA A 124 11.13 -19.29 -3.01
CA ALA A 124 12.39 -18.60 -3.25
C ALA A 124 12.40 -17.18 -2.66
N LEU A 125 11.28 -16.44 -2.74
CA LEU A 125 11.11 -15.12 -2.10
C LEU A 125 11.19 -15.21 -0.57
N ILE A 126 10.52 -16.20 0.03
CA ILE A 126 10.58 -16.44 1.48
C ILE A 126 12.01 -16.78 1.91
N THR A 127 12.70 -17.66 1.15
CA THR A 127 14.09 -18.02 1.41
C THR A 127 14.99 -16.79 1.29
N PHE A 128 14.76 -15.94 0.29
CA PHE A 128 15.47 -14.68 0.13
C PHE A 128 15.25 -13.76 1.35
N LEU A 129 14.02 -13.57 1.82
CA LEU A 129 13.73 -12.74 2.98
C LEU A 129 14.38 -13.31 4.25
N ARG A 130 14.35 -14.65 4.45
CA ARG A 130 15.03 -15.31 5.57
C ARG A 130 16.53 -14.99 5.60
N ALA A 131 17.20 -15.04 4.45
CA ALA A 131 18.62 -14.74 4.36
C ALA A 131 18.96 -13.25 4.60
N ARG A 132 17.95 -12.38 4.58
CA ARG A 132 18.11 -10.92 4.64
C ARG A 132 17.70 -10.28 5.95
N GLN A 133 17.02 -10.97 6.85
CA GLN A 133 16.72 -10.43 8.17
C GLN A 133 18.00 -10.20 8.96
N LYS A 134 18.17 -9.00 9.49
CA LYS A 134 19.28 -8.63 10.36
C LYS A 134 18.75 -7.87 11.57
N GLN A 135 19.23 -8.20 12.74
CA GLN A 135 18.80 -7.55 13.99
C GLN A 135 17.27 -7.47 14.14
N GLY A 136 16.58 -8.53 13.71
CA GLY A 136 15.14 -8.65 13.84
C GLY A 136 14.30 -7.93 12.76
N HIS A 137 14.89 -7.21 11.80
CA HIS A 137 14.14 -6.46 10.80
C HIS A 137 14.74 -6.56 9.39
N TRP A 138 14.11 -5.95 8.41
CA TRP A 138 14.60 -5.81 7.03
C TRP A 138 14.86 -4.34 6.70
N VAL A 139 15.86 -4.10 5.87
CA VAL A 139 16.24 -2.75 5.44
C VAL A 139 15.92 -2.52 3.97
N ALA A 140 15.56 -1.29 3.63
CA ALA A 140 15.54 -0.83 2.26
C ALA A 140 16.98 -0.67 1.74
N SER A 141 17.24 -1.08 0.52
CA SER A 141 18.56 -0.91 -0.10
C SER A 141 18.61 0.25 -1.08
N ALA A 142 17.46 0.75 -1.49
CA ALA A 142 17.34 1.95 -2.31
C ALA A 142 17.05 3.16 -1.40
N ASN A 143 17.51 4.33 -1.81
CA ASN A 143 17.15 5.61 -1.17
C ASN A 143 16.27 6.39 -2.14
N ARG A 144 15.05 5.90 -2.33
CA ARG A 144 14.02 6.51 -3.18
C ARG A 144 12.79 6.86 -2.35
N PRO A 145 12.86 7.95 -1.55
CA PRO A 145 11.75 8.33 -0.70
C PRO A 145 10.54 8.83 -1.52
N PRO A 146 9.31 8.62 -0.99
CA PRO A 146 9.02 7.89 0.25
C PRO A 146 8.99 6.36 0.05
N PHE A 147 8.68 5.86 -1.11
CA PHE A 147 8.18 4.53 -1.42
C PHE A 147 9.19 3.39 -1.22
N GLU A 148 10.48 3.62 -1.42
CA GLU A 148 11.51 2.57 -1.37
C GLU A 148 12.72 2.98 -0.51
N SER A 149 12.51 3.62 0.63
CA SER A 149 13.59 4.10 1.50
C SER A 149 13.48 3.68 2.96
N SER A 150 12.30 3.20 3.38
CA SER A 150 12.02 2.91 4.79
C SER A 150 12.32 1.46 5.17
N ALA A 151 12.95 1.28 6.34
CA ALA A 151 13.08 -0.03 6.96
C ALA A 151 11.74 -0.55 7.51
N PHE A 152 10.82 0.36 7.87
CA PHE A 152 9.46 -0.01 8.28
C PHE A 152 8.69 -0.62 7.11
N THR A 153 8.77 -0.01 5.91
CA THR A 153 8.18 -0.56 4.68
C THR A 153 8.73 -1.94 4.37
N ALA A 154 10.06 -2.11 4.37
CA ALA A 154 10.69 -3.40 4.11
C ALA A 154 10.29 -4.47 5.13
N THR A 155 10.15 -4.09 6.40
CA THR A 155 9.81 -5.01 7.50
C THR A 155 8.34 -5.39 7.48
N ALA A 156 7.44 -4.43 7.30
CA ALA A 156 5.99 -4.68 7.25
C ALA A 156 5.62 -5.58 6.07
N LEU A 157 6.12 -5.29 4.87
CA LEU A 157 5.88 -6.12 3.68
C LEU A 157 6.47 -7.53 3.83
N ALA A 158 7.62 -7.66 4.50
CA ALA A 158 8.18 -8.99 4.79
C ALA A 158 7.31 -9.76 5.78
N ILE A 159 6.79 -9.12 6.84
CA ILE A 159 5.84 -9.76 7.78
C ILE A 159 4.57 -10.18 7.03
N ASP A 160 3.95 -9.28 6.25
CA ASP A 160 2.73 -9.58 5.50
C ASP A 160 2.93 -10.78 4.58
N GLY A 161 3.98 -10.75 3.74
CA GLY A 161 4.29 -11.88 2.84
C GLY A 161 4.58 -13.19 3.58
N LEU A 162 5.35 -13.17 4.66
CA LEU A 162 5.65 -14.35 5.46
C LEU A 162 4.38 -14.93 6.12
N GLN A 163 3.48 -14.09 6.60
CA GLN A 163 2.22 -14.53 7.23
C GLN A 163 1.25 -15.11 6.20
N GLN A 164 1.04 -14.44 5.07
CA GLN A 164 0.15 -14.91 4.00
C GLN A 164 0.56 -16.29 3.48
N TYR A 165 1.85 -16.47 3.20
CA TYR A 165 2.33 -17.75 2.66
C TYR A 165 2.61 -18.81 3.72
N SER A 166 2.79 -18.48 5.00
CA SER A 166 2.90 -19.47 6.06
C SER A 166 1.53 -20.07 6.44
N GLN A 167 0.46 -19.31 6.37
CA GLN A 167 -0.90 -19.82 6.59
C GLN A 167 -1.32 -20.76 5.44
N SER A 168 -1.02 -20.41 4.20
CA SER A 168 -1.27 -21.29 3.04
C SER A 168 -0.48 -22.61 3.10
N VAL A 169 0.67 -22.62 3.77
CA VAL A 169 1.52 -23.80 3.99
C VAL A 169 0.91 -24.80 4.99
N LEU A 170 -0.09 -24.42 5.79
CA LEU A 170 -0.90 -25.40 6.54
C LEU A 170 -1.60 -26.40 5.61
N LEU A 171 -1.76 -26.05 4.33
CA LEU A 171 -2.34 -26.90 3.30
C LEU A 171 -1.29 -27.61 2.43
N ALA A 172 0.01 -27.27 2.52
CA ALA A 172 1.10 -27.91 1.78
C ALA A 172 1.91 -28.84 2.70
N PRO A 173 1.86 -30.18 2.48
CA PRO A 173 2.55 -31.17 3.33
C PRO A 173 4.08 -31.06 3.30
N SER A 174 4.64 -30.34 2.32
CA SER A 174 6.09 -30.34 2.00
C SER A 174 6.97 -29.46 2.89
N ARG A 175 6.42 -28.60 3.76
CA ARG A 175 7.23 -27.74 4.65
C ARG A 175 7.38 -28.34 6.04
N THR A 176 8.62 -28.43 6.49
CA THR A 176 8.97 -29.02 7.78
C THR A 176 8.51 -28.16 8.98
N ILE A 177 8.28 -28.79 10.13
CA ILE A 177 7.98 -28.11 11.40
C ILE A 177 9.06 -27.08 11.74
N VAL A 178 10.32 -27.37 11.40
CA VAL A 178 11.48 -26.47 11.61
C VAL A 178 11.34 -25.18 10.82
N GLU A 179 10.91 -25.23 9.55
CA GLU A 179 10.74 -24.05 8.70
C GLU A 179 9.60 -23.15 9.18
N LYS A 180 8.50 -23.76 9.68
CA LYS A 180 7.39 -23.01 10.31
C LYS A 180 7.86 -22.31 11.59
N GLY A 181 8.61 -22.99 12.44
CA GLY A 181 9.17 -22.43 13.67
C GLY A 181 10.12 -21.26 13.41
N LEU A 182 10.97 -21.38 12.38
CA LEU A 182 11.89 -20.31 11.99
C LEU A 182 11.13 -19.07 11.50
N THR A 183 10.16 -19.23 10.62
CA THR A 183 9.32 -18.12 10.12
C THR A 183 8.61 -17.41 11.29
N SER A 184 7.99 -18.15 12.20
CA SER A 184 7.34 -17.59 13.38
C SER A 184 8.31 -16.81 14.28
N LYS A 185 9.55 -17.30 14.45
CA LYS A 185 10.60 -16.59 15.20
C LYS A 185 10.94 -15.25 14.52
N MET A 186 11.11 -15.26 13.21
CA MET A 186 11.46 -14.07 12.44
C MET A 186 10.36 -13.00 12.48
N VAL A 187 9.09 -13.41 12.36
CA VAL A 187 7.95 -12.52 12.51
C VAL A 187 7.90 -11.92 13.91
N ARG A 188 8.06 -12.72 14.98
CA ARG A 188 8.11 -12.19 16.36
C ARG A 188 9.22 -11.18 16.58
N GLN A 189 10.42 -11.42 16.05
CA GLN A 189 11.53 -10.47 16.14
C GLN A 189 11.23 -9.16 15.42
N ALA A 190 10.63 -9.23 14.23
CA ALA A 190 10.26 -8.09 13.44
C ALA A 190 9.11 -7.27 14.07
N THR A 191 8.14 -7.96 14.65
CA THR A 191 7.07 -7.34 15.45
C THR A 191 7.66 -6.55 16.64
N ALA A 192 8.56 -7.15 17.39
CA ALA A 192 9.22 -6.47 18.51
C ALA A 192 10.01 -5.23 18.02
N TRP A 193 10.71 -5.33 16.89
CA TRP A 193 11.42 -4.21 16.29
C TRP A 193 10.45 -3.07 15.89
N LEU A 194 9.31 -3.38 15.23
CA LEU A 194 8.29 -2.39 14.89
C LEU A 194 7.69 -1.70 16.12
N MET A 195 7.50 -2.45 17.21
CA MET A 195 6.95 -1.90 18.46
C MET A 195 7.90 -0.94 19.16
N THR A 196 9.20 -1.20 19.11
CA THR A 196 10.22 -0.48 19.89
C THR A 196 10.97 0.60 19.09
N THR A 197 10.97 0.53 17.77
CA THR A 197 11.67 1.50 16.93
C THR A 197 10.81 2.75 16.70
N PHE A 198 11.43 3.93 16.82
CA PHE A 198 10.72 5.20 16.65
C PHE A 198 10.55 5.54 15.16
N PRO A 199 9.32 5.79 14.67
CA PRO A 199 9.06 6.19 13.29
C PRO A 199 9.46 7.65 13.07
N LYS A 200 10.02 7.96 11.91
CA LYS A 200 10.54 9.29 11.58
C LYS A 200 9.56 10.15 10.78
N ASP A 201 8.75 9.51 9.95
CA ASP A 201 7.85 10.18 9.00
C ASP A 201 6.54 9.41 8.81
N ASN A 202 5.70 9.86 7.89
CA ASN A 202 4.41 9.23 7.62
C ASN A 202 4.57 7.81 7.07
N GLU A 203 5.55 7.57 6.21
CA GLU A 203 5.84 6.24 5.65
C GLU A 203 6.15 5.24 6.75
N ASP A 204 7.02 5.61 7.70
CA ASP A 204 7.38 4.76 8.82
C ASP A 204 6.18 4.45 9.71
N ARG A 205 5.33 5.45 10.04
CA ARG A 205 4.13 5.25 10.88
C ARG A 205 3.12 4.34 10.21
N THR A 206 2.87 4.58 8.94
CA THR A 206 1.90 3.81 8.16
C THR A 206 2.32 2.35 8.06
N PHE A 207 3.56 2.08 7.69
CA PHE A 207 4.04 0.69 7.59
C PHE A 207 4.30 0.05 8.96
N ARG A 208 4.59 0.82 10.01
CA ARG A 208 4.57 0.30 11.38
C ARG A 208 3.19 -0.27 11.72
N LEU A 209 2.14 0.50 11.49
CA LEU A 209 0.76 0.09 11.75
C LEU A 209 0.36 -1.13 10.90
N TRP A 210 0.65 -1.10 9.59
CA TRP A 210 0.40 -2.22 8.69
C TRP A 210 1.13 -3.49 9.14
N GLY A 211 2.43 -3.40 9.41
CA GLY A 211 3.24 -4.55 9.80
C GLY A 211 2.79 -5.19 11.11
N LEU A 212 2.38 -4.38 12.09
CA LEU A 212 1.82 -4.86 13.36
C LEU A 212 0.45 -5.54 13.17
N HIS A 213 -0.39 -4.99 12.30
CA HIS A 213 -1.64 -5.63 11.90
C HIS A 213 -1.39 -6.97 11.20
N ALA A 214 -0.50 -7.01 10.21
CA ALA A 214 -0.12 -8.24 9.51
C ALA A 214 0.50 -9.29 10.45
N ALA A 215 1.18 -8.87 11.52
CA ALA A 215 1.69 -9.75 12.57
C ALA A 215 0.59 -10.33 13.47
N GLY A 216 -0.66 -9.86 13.36
CA GLY A 216 -1.81 -10.37 14.10
C GLY A 216 -2.06 -9.67 15.43
N LEU A 217 -1.62 -8.43 15.63
CA LEU A 217 -1.99 -7.66 16.83
C LEU A 217 -3.50 -7.38 16.82
N SER A 218 -4.11 -7.44 18.00
CA SER A 218 -5.54 -7.11 18.17
C SER A 218 -5.83 -5.64 17.86
N SER A 219 -7.09 -5.33 17.54
CA SER A 219 -7.52 -3.96 17.28
C SER A 219 -7.21 -3.02 18.46
N ASP A 220 -7.36 -3.50 19.70
CA ASP A 220 -7.05 -2.71 20.89
C ASP A 220 -5.55 -2.42 20.99
N ALA A 221 -4.70 -3.41 20.72
CA ALA A 221 -3.24 -3.23 20.72
C ALA A 221 -2.78 -2.28 19.59
N LEU A 222 -3.52 -2.20 18.49
CA LEU A 222 -3.22 -1.29 17.37
C LEU A 222 -3.64 0.16 17.64
N LYS A 223 -4.50 0.41 18.64
CA LYS A 223 -5.05 1.75 18.90
C LYS A 223 -3.96 2.81 19.06
N ILE A 224 -2.95 2.56 19.85
CA ILE A 224 -1.86 3.51 20.10
C ILE A 224 -1.11 3.90 18.80
N TYR A 225 -0.96 2.97 17.86
CA TYR A 225 -0.27 3.22 16.59
C TYR A 225 -1.18 3.95 15.59
N ARG A 226 -2.50 3.72 15.64
CA ARG A 226 -3.48 4.49 14.89
C ARG A 226 -3.54 5.93 15.39
N ASP A 227 -3.54 6.12 16.70
CA ASP A 227 -3.55 7.46 17.31
C ASP A 227 -2.27 8.24 16.97
N ASP A 228 -1.08 7.60 16.98
CA ASP A 228 0.19 8.19 16.56
C ASP A 228 0.16 8.65 15.08
N LEU A 229 -0.44 7.85 14.20
CA LEU A 229 -0.61 8.22 12.79
C LEU A 229 -1.61 9.38 12.64
N LEU A 230 -2.75 9.34 13.34
CA LEU A 230 -3.80 10.37 13.27
C LEU A 230 -3.32 11.73 13.76
N GLN A 231 -2.42 11.78 14.75
CA GLN A 231 -1.81 13.02 15.23
C GLN A 231 -1.01 13.77 14.15
N GLN A 232 -0.65 13.11 13.05
CA GLN A 232 0.04 13.73 11.91
C GLN A 232 -0.91 14.38 10.90
N GLN A 233 -2.24 14.26 11.09
CA GLN A 233 -3.22 14.87 10.19
C GLN A 233 -3.16 16.40 10.29
N LEU A 234 -3.04 17.06 9.14
CA LEU A 234 -3.01 18.51 9.04
C LEU A 234 -4.42 19.12 9.11
N GLU A 235 -4.48 20.44 9.29
CA GLU A 235 -5.75 21.17 9.39
C GLU A 235 -6.66 21.00 8.17
N ASN A 236 -6.08 20.87 6.98
CA ASN A 236 -6.82 20.63 5.74
C ASN A 236 -7.31 19.16 5.59
N GLY A 237 -7.11 18.31 6.57
CA GLY A 237 -7.53 16.92 6.58
C GLY A 237 -6.54 15.95 5.90
N GLY A 238 -5.55 16.43 5.17
CA GLY A 238 -4.53 15.60 4.54
C GLY A 238 -3.37 15.25 5.46
N PHE A 239 -2.46 14.39 4.96
CA PHE A 239 -1.22 14.00 5.62
C PHE A 239 -0.04 14.41 4.75
N ALA A 240 1.05 14.83 5.38
CA ALA A 240 2.31 15.13 4.69
C ALA A 240 3.25 13.94 4.75
N GLN A 241 4.12 13.77 3.75
CA GLN A 241 5.11 12.70 3.74
C GLN A 241 6.08 12.80 4.92
N ARG A 242 6.41 14.01 5.36
CA ARG A 242 7.24 14.30 6.54
C ARG A 242 6.90 15.69 7.10
N GLU A 243 7.33 15.93 8.30
CA GLU A 243 7.19 17.23 8.96
C GLU A 243 7.71 18.39 8.08
N GLY A 244 6.99 19.51 8.08
CA GLY A 244 7.29 20.72 7.31
C GLY A 244 6.92 20.66 5.83
N MET A 245 6.34 19.57 5.34
CA MET A 245 5.79 19.50 3.98
C MET A 245 4.28 19.75 3.98
N SER A 246 3.77 20.18 2.82
CA SER A 246 2.33 20.23 2.57
C SER A 246 1.77 18.80 2.48
N ALA A 247 0.47 18.66 2.79
CA ALA A 247 -0.26 17.42 2.54
C ALA A 247 -0.22 17.06 1.05
N ASP A 248 -0.16 15.76 0.78
CA ASP A 248 -0.30 15.21 -0.56
C ASP A 248 -1.10 13.91 -0.57
N ALA A 249 -1.53 13.49 -1.75
CA ALA A 249 -2.38 12.33 -1.90
C ALA A 249 -1.66 10.99 -1.65
N TYR A 250 -0.33 10.95 -1.79
CA TYR A 250 0.44 9.76 -1.44
C TYR A 250 0.35 9.49 0.06
N ALA A 251 0.74 10.48 0.88
CA ALA A 251 0.74 10.34 2.33
C ALA A 251 -0.68 10.19 2.89
N THR A 252 -1.63 10.96 2.33
CA THR A 252 -3.04 10.92 2.77
C THR A 252 -3.70 9.60 2.42
N GLY A 253 -3.61 9.16 1.17
CA GLY A 253 -4.20 7.90 0.72
C GLY A 253 -3.62 6.70 1.47
N GLN A 254 -2.30 6.67 1.65
CA GLN A 254 -1.62 5.61 2.39
C GLN A 254 -2.06 5.55 3.86
N ALA A 255 -2.11 6.71 4.54
CA ALA A 255 -2.55 6.78 5.94
C ALA A 255 -3.99 6.30 6.10
N LEU A 256 -4.92 6.82 5.28
CA LEU A 256 -6.33 6.46 5.35
C LEU A 256 -6.58 5.00 5.00
N ALA A 257 -5.98 4.48 3.92
CA ALA A 257 -6.11 3.07 3.56
C ALA A 257 -5.63 2.16 4.69
N THR A 258 -4.48 2.47 5.31
CA THR A 258 -3.96 1.67 6.42
C THR A 258 -4.82 1.79 7.68
N LEU A 259 -5.34 2.98 7.99
CA LEU A 259 -6.28 3.16 9.10
C LEU A 259 -7.53 2.29 8.91
N ALA A 260 -8.15 2.33 7.72
CA ALA A 260 -9.33 1.50 7.41
C ALA A 260 -9.01 0.00 7.50
N MET A 261 -7.93 -0.46 6.85
CA MET A 261 -7.50 -1.87 6.88
C MET A 261 -7.22 -2.39 8.29
N THR A 262 -6.84 -1.50 9.21
CA THR A 262 -6.53 -1.87 10.60
C THR A 262 -7.70 -1.64 11.57
N GLY A 263 -8.91 -1.39 11.03
CA GLY A 263 -10.14 -1.30 11.80
C GLY A 263 -10.40 0.07 12.45
N TYR A 264 -9.83 1.15 11.91
CA TYR A 264 -10.24 2.50 12.32
C TYR A 264 -11.63 2.83 11.73
N PRO A 265 -12.57 3.38 12.52
CA PRO A 265 -13.92 3.63 12.03
C PRO A 265 -13.92 4.70 10.93
N VAL A 266 -14.39 4.35 9.74
CA VAL A 266 -14.43 5.26 8.58
C VAL A 266 -15.45 6.41 8.75
N ARG A 267 -16.36 6.29 9.72
CA ARG A 267 -17.34 7.35 10.08
C ARG A 267 -16.74 8.50 10.89
N GLU A 268 -15.55 8.33 11.44
CA GLU A 268 -14.90 9.36 12.25
C GLU A 268 -14.61 10.64 11.45
N THR A 269 -14.76 11.78 12.09
CA THR A 269 -14.57 13.10 11.48
C THR A 269 -13.17 13.25 10.86
N SER A 270 -12.13 12.76 11.54
CA SER A 270 -10.75 12.78 11.02
C SER A 270 -10.63 12.00 9.71
N PHE A 271 -11.23 10.81 9.62
CA PHE A 271 -11.21 10.00 8.41
C PHE A 271 -11.94 10.72 7.26
N LYS A 272 -13.17 11.23 7.52
CA LYS A 272 -13.96 11.97 6.53
C LYS A 272 -13.25 13.21 6.00
N ARG A 273 -12.53 13.94 6.86
CA ARG A 273 -11.70 15.08 6.43
C ARG A 273 -10.62 14.67 5.45
N GLY A 274 -9.98 13.53 5.70
CA GLY A 274 -8.96 12.99 4.78
C GLY A 274 -9.56 12.54 3.44
N ILE A 275 -10.72 11.90 3.45
CA ILE A 275 -11.47 11.55 2.22
C ILE A 275 -11.83 12.81 1.43
N ARG A 276 -12.31 13.86 2.10
CA ARG A 276 -12.60 15.14 1.45
C ARG A 276 -11.35 15.72 0.79
N PHE A 277 -10.22 15.74 1.49
CA PHE A 277 -8.94 16.18 0.91
C PHE A 277 -8.59 15.42 -0.38
N LEU A 278 -8.78 14.09 -0.40
CA LEU A 278 -8.52 13.30 -1.61
C LEU A 278 -9.48 13.67 -2.74
N LEU A 279 -10.76 13.80 -2.47
CA LEU A 279 -11.75 14.19 -3.49
C LEU A 279 -11.46 15.57 -4.07
N ASP A 280 -11.12 16.55 -3.23
CA ASP A 280 -10.83 17.93 -3.64
C ASP A 280 -9.52 18.07 -4.43
N THR A 281 -8.60 17.10 -4.32
CA THR A 281 -7.28 17.13 -4.95
C THR A 281 -7.10 16.17 -6.12
N GLN A 282 -8.14 15.42 -6.50
CA GLN A 282 -8.10 14.58 -7.69
C GLN A 282 -8.02 15.43 -8.96
N ASP A 283 -7.02 15.16 -9.80
CA ASP A 283 -6.91 15.80 -11.12
C ASP A 283 -8.04 15.32 -12.06
N LYS A 284 -8.41 16.17 -13.01
CA LYS A 284 -9.43 15.84 -14.03
C LYS A 284 -9.13 14.56 -14.81
N SER A 285 -7.87 14.15 -14.90
CA SER A 285 -7.45 12.87 -15.50
C SER A 285 -7.80 11.65 -14.64
N GLY A 286 -8.28 11.83 -13.42
CA GLY A 286 -8.53 10.77 -12.44
C GLY A 286 -7.32 10.38 -11.60
N ALA A 287 -6.16 10.97 -11.84
CA ALA A 287 -4.94 10.74 -11.06
C ALA A 287 -4.82 11.73 -9.89
N TRP A 288 -3.91 11.42 -8.96
CA TRP A 288 -3.37 12.37 -7.99
C TRP A 288 -1.90 12.61 -8.29
N ILE A 289 -1.57 13.86 -8.61
CA ILE A 289 -0.22 14.26 -8.98
C ILE A 289 0.56 14.62 -7.73
N VAL A 290 1.67 13.91 -7.49
CA VAL A 290 2.57 14.13 -6.36
C VAL A 290 3.97 14.34 -6.88
N ILE A 291 4.67 15.34 -6.34
CA ILE A 291 6.04 15.66 -6.75
C ILE A 291 7.02 14.69 -6.09
N THR A 292 7.84 14.04 -6.92
CA THR A 292 8.84 13.08 -6.41
C THR A 292 9.93 13.76 -5.60
N ARG A 293 10.32 13.13 -4.50
CA ARG A 293 11.52 13.46 -3.71
C ARG A 293 12.72 12.57 -4.07
N SER A 294 12.48 11.55 -4.88
CA SER A 294 13.52 10.61 -5.31
C SER A 294 14.44 11.23 -6.34
N ARG A 295 15.73 10.91 -6.24
CA ARG A 295 16.67 11.15 -7.34
C ARG A 295 16.52 10.03 -8.38
N PRO A 296 16.59 10.33 -9.68
CA PRO A 296 16.57 9.30 -10.73
C PRO A 296 17.72 8.31 -10.54
N VAL A 297 17.40 7.01 -10.62
CA VAL A 297 18.40 5.92 -10.57
C VAL A 297 18.57 5.24 -11.92
N GLN A 298 17.75 5.60 -12.88
CA GLN A 298 17.77 5.09 -14.26
C GLN A 298 17.33 6.20 -15.21
N THR A 299 17.59 6.02 -16.49
CA THR A 299 17.12 6.93 -17.54
C THR A 299 15.60 7.04 -17.47
N PHE A 300 15.11 8.28 -17.52
CA PHE A 300 13.69 8.57 -17.58
C PHE A 300 13.07 7.92 -18.82
N PHE A 301 11.89 7.35 -18.65
CA PHE A 301 11.01 6.97 -19.74
C PHE A 301 9.59 7.42 -19.40
N ASP A 302 8.80 7.74 -20.39
CA ASP A 302 7.42 8.13 -20.22
C ASP A 302 6.52 6.89 -20.32
N ASN A 303 5.80 6.59 -19.26
CA ASN A 303 4.79 5.54 -19.23
C ASN A 303 3.40 6.06 -19.62
N GLY A 304 3.28 7.37 -19.92
CA GLY A 304 2.03 8.04 -20.20
C GLY A 304 1.14 8.25 -18.96
N ASP A 305 1.70 8.12 -17.76
CA ASP A 305 1.01 8.47 -16.52
C ASP A 305 1.17 9.97 -16.21
N PRO A 306 0.17 10.61 -15.58
CA PRO A 306 0.28 12.01 -15.19
C PRO A 306 1.46 12.26 -14.23
N GLY A 307 2.02 13.49 -14.29
CA GLY A 307 3.10 13.91 -13.39
C GLY A 307 4.48 13.97 -14.02
N ASN A 308 4.65 13.65 -15.31
CA ASN A 308 5.93 13.74 -16.02
C ASN A 308 7.05 13.00 -15.24
N LYS A 309 8.13 13.68 -14.84
CA LYS A 309 9.21 13.07 -14.03
C LYS A 309 8.72 12.50 -12.69
N SER A 310 7.55 12.89 -12.23
CA SER A 310 6.90 12.39 -11.01
C SER A 310 5.83 11.32 -11.28
N GLN A 311 5.71 10.81 -12.50
CA GLN A 311 4.66 9.87 -12.90
C GLN A 311 4.61 8.61 -12.02
N PHE A 312 5.74 8.08 -11.59
CA PHE A 312 5.76 6.84 -10.80
C PHE A 312 5.22 7.03 -9.38
N ILE A 313 5.59 8.14 -8.70
CA ILE A 313 5.02 8.45 -7.39
C ILE A 313 3.55 8.88 -7.51
N SER A 314 3.17 9.55 -8.60
CA SER A 314 1.78 9.90 -8.88
C SER A 314 0.92 8.66 -9.14
N PHE A 315 1.46 7.64 -9.80
CA PHE A 315 0.79 6.36 -9.95
C PHE A 315 0.55 5.67 -8.60
N VAL A 316 1.55 5.65 -7.71
CA VAL A 316 1.40 5.09 -6.35
C VAL A 316 0.43 5.90 -5.52
N ALA A 317 0.48 7.24 -5.61
CA ALA A 317 -0.48 8.12 -4.95
C ALA A 317 -1.91 7.87 -5.43
N THR A 318 -2.10 7.68 -6.74
CA THR A 318 -3.39 7.31 -7.33
C THR A 318 -3.87 5.96 -6.78
N SER A 319 -2.99 4.97 -6.68
CA SER A 319 -3.34 3.66 -6.12
C SER A 319 -3.74 3.76 -4.65
N TRP A 320 -2.97 4.45 -3.81
CA TRP A 320 -3.29 4.64 -2.39
C TRP A 320 -4.57 5.45 -2.17
N ALA A 321 -4.74 6.56 -2.91
CA ALA A 321 -5.91 7.41 -2.80
C ALA A 321 -7.18 6.65 -3.23
N THR A 322 -7.15 5.95 -4.36
CA THR A 322 -8.27 5.13 -4.83
C THR A 322 -8.60 4.02 -3.81
N LEU A 323 -7.59 3.34 -3.26
CA LEU A 323 -7.77 2.34 -2.22
C LEU A 323 -8.44 2.92 -0.97
N ALA A 324 -8.00 4.10 -0.52
CA ALA A 324 -8.60 4.79 0.63
C ALA A 324 -10.06 5.17 0.38
N LEU A 325 -10.40 5.65 -0.82
CA LEU A 325 -11.77 5.96 -1.21
C LEU A 325 -12.65 4.70 -1.23
N ILE A 326 -12.17 3.59 -1.79
CA ILE A 326 -12.91 2.31 -1.79
C ILE A 326 -13.17 1.84 -0.36
N LEU A 327 -12.15 1.86 0.50
CA LEU A 327 -12.26 1.41 1.88
C LEU A 327 -13.07 2.38 2.77
N SER A 328 -13.42 3.57 2.29
CA SER A 328 -14.31 4.51 2.99
C SER A 328 -15.78 4.17 2.81
N GLU A 329 -16.12 3.38 1.79
CA GLU A 329 -17.46 2.86 1.62
C GLU A 329 -17.71 1.76 2.67
N GLU A 330 -18.83 1.85 3.36
CA GLU A 330 -19.25 0.74 4.22
C GLU A 330 -19.70 -0.41 3.32
N LEU A 331 -19.23 -1.60 3.63
CA LEU A 331 -19.75 -2.80 2.97
C LEU A 331 -21.25 -2.91 3.27
N PRO A 332 -22.07 -3.19 2.25
CA PRO A 332 -23.52 -3.31 2.41
C PRO A 332 -23.91 -4.42 3.38
#